data_197507392dda138604f48f513a8130bd
#
_entry.id   197507392dda138604f48f513a8130bd
#
_cell.length_a   1.000
_cell.length_b   1.000
_cell.length_c   1.000
_cell.angle_alpha   90.00
_cell.angle_beta   90.00
_cell.angle_gamma   90.00
#
_symmetry.space_group_name_H-M   'P 1'
#
loop_
_entity.id
_entity.type
_entity.pdbx_description
1 polymer ?
#
loop_
_entity_poly.entity_id
_entity_poly.type
_entity_poly.pdbx_seq_one_letter_code
_entity_poly.pdbx_strand_id
1 'polypeptide(L)'
;MNPRLLQLARESRGLSQSKLASLAGMSQAALSKAENRLSTLSHDKLAIIAEVLGYPEDLFDWPDEPVGLGPSGFYHRKQSGLGKTSLLRIEADIALLLMQVRRLEASVDIDPPFRLPILDIEEHEPEEAAAKVRASWLIPDGPVPDVIRAVERAGVVVVRRDMETPKISGLSVRPPNGLPVIILNTGMSPARERFTVLHELGHLVMHLIPSDDGEREADRFAAEFLMPARLISPYLVGLNIQRAVQLKQYWKASMAAIIRTAHRLGKIDDRKYKSLQVQMSQLGYRRDEPAEPPAESPRILPEMIDLHRGDHGYSDTELASVVGLRLPEFRAEFGTARGLRAV
;
A
#
# COMPACT_ATOMS: atom_id res chain seq x y z
N MET A 1 13.15 -14.83 -22.65
CA MET A 1 12.33 -13.60 -22.49
C MET A 1 10.91 -13.96 -22.01
N ASN A 2 10.45 -13.34 -20.96
CA ASN A 2 9.07 -13.47 -20.44
C ASN A 2 8.18 -12.37 -21.03
N PRO A 3 7.24 -12.69 -21.93
CA PRO A 3 6.39 -11.70 -22.60
C PRO A 3 5.49 -10.91 -21.65
N ARG A 4 5.09 -11.52 -20.52
CA ARG A 4 4.27 -10.83 -19.52
C ARG A 4 5.07 -9.74 -18.80
N LEU A 5 6.34 -9.99 -18.51
CA LEU A 5 7.23 -8.98 -17.91
C LEU A 5 7.54 -7.84 -18.89
N LEU A 6 7.69 -8.15 -20.17
CA LEU A 6 7.82 -7.12 -21.21
C LEU A 6 6.60 -6.19 -21.22
N GLN A 7 5.40 -6.76 -21.18
CA GLN A 7 4.15 -6.00 -21.11
C GLN A 7 4.08 -5.15 -19.83
N LEU A 8 4.35 -5.74 -18.65
CA LEU A 8 4.31 -5.04 -17.37
C LEU A 8 5.34 -3.90 -17.31
N ALA A 9 6.57 -4.14 -17.75
CA ALA A 9 7.60 -3.11 -17.79
C ALA A 9 7.20 -1.93 -18.70
N ARG A 10 6.55 -2.19 -19.82
CA ARG A 10 6.01 -1.14 -20.69
C ARG A 10 4.84 -0.39 -20.03
N GLU A 11 3.91 -1.12 -19.44
CA GLU A 11 2.71 -0.53 -18.81
C GLU A 11 3.10 0.27 -17.55
N SER A 12 4.06 -0.17 -16.76
CA SER A 12 4.58 0.58 -15.59
C SER A 12 5.20 1.93 -15.96
N ARG A 13 5.71 2.05 -17.19
CA ARG A 13 6.19 3.33 -17.74
C ARG A 13 5.08 4.13 -18.45
N GLY A 14 3.83 3.66 -18.42
CA GLY A 14 2.69 4.32 -19.08
C GLY A 14 2.78 4.34 -20.61
N LEU A 15 3.59 3.47 -21.22
CA LEU A 15 3.81 3.46 -22.66
C LEU A 15 2.80 2.57 -23.39
N SER A 16 2.25 3.08 -24.50
CA SER A 16 1.51 2.23 -25.44
C SER A 16 2.48 1.37 -26.26
N GLN A 17 2.00 0.25 -26.80
CA GLN A 17 2.78 -0.59 -27.72
C GLN A 17 3.37 0.22 -28.88
N SER A 18 2.55 1.10 -29.48
CA SER A 18 3.02 1.95 -30.59
C SER A 18 4.14 2.90 -30.19
N LYS A 19 4.03 3.48 -28.97
CA LYS A 19 5.06 4.41 -28.47
C LYS A 19 6.37 3.68 -28.18
N LEU A 20 6.32 2.53 -27.48
CA LEU A 20 7.51 1.74 -27.20
C LEU A 20 8.15 1.22 -28.50
N ALA A 21 7.34 0.70 -29.43
CA ALA A 21 7.85 0.22 -30.72
C ALA A 21 8.57 1.32 -31.49
N SER A 22 8.01 2.53 -31.53
CA SER A 22 8.65 3.70 -32.15
C SER A 22 9.99 4.05 -31.50
N LEU A 23 10.05 4.06 -30.16
CA LEU A 23 11.28 4.36 -29.42
C LEU A 23 12.36 3.27 -29.60
N ALA A 24 11.95 2.00 -29.74
CA ALA A 24 12.85 0.88 -29.96
C ALA A 24 13.19 0.62 -31.44
N GLY A 25 12.74 1.47 -32.37
CA GLY A 25 13.01 1.33 -33.80
C GLY A 25 12.47 0.00 -34.37
N MET A 26 11.23 -0.36 -34.02
CA MET A 26 10.58 -1.58 -34.51
C MET A 26 9.09 -1.32 -34.83
N SER A 27 8.43 -2.27 -35.51
CA SER A 27 7.01 -2.14 -35.78
C SER A 27 6.16 -2.50 -34.54
N GLN A 28 5.04 -1.82 -34.35
CA GLN A 28 4.07 -2.15 -33.30
C GLN A 28 3.59 -3.61 -33.42
N ALA A 29 3.41 -4.13 -34.62
CA ALA A 29 3.00 -5.51 -34.85
C ALA A 29 4.03 -6.52 -34.34
N ALA A 30 5.34 -6.25 -34.45
CA ALA A 30 6.38 -7.11 -33.93
C ALA A 30 6.38 -7.10 -32.39
N LEU A 31 6.26 -5.93 -31.75
CA LEU A 31 6.14 -5.83 -30.29
C LEU A 31 4.87 -6.55 -29.78
N SER A 32 3.73 -6.33 -30.44
CA SER A 32 2.48 -7.00 -30.07
C SER A 32 2.58 -8.52 -30.15
N LYS A 33 3.22 -9.06 -31.20
CA LYS A 33 3.47 -10.52 -31.31
C LYS A 33 4.35 -11.02 -30.17
N ALA A 34 5.38 -10.26 -29.78
CA ALA A 34 6.26 -10.63 -28.70
C ALA A 34 5.54 -10.64 -27.33
N GLU A 35 4.74 -9.62 -27.01
CA GLU A 35 3.93 -9.56 -25.77
C GLU A 35 2.86 -10.66 -25.73
N ASN A 36 2.32 -11.09 -26.87
CA ASN A 36 1.31 -12.15 -26.97
C ASN A 36 1.89 -13.57 -27.16
N ARG A 37 3.19 -13.77 -26.92
CA ARG A 37 3.87 -15.09 -27.05
C ARG A 37 3.86 -15.67 -28.47
N LEU A 38 3.61 -14.86 -29.50
CA LEU A 38 3.55 -15.28 -30.90
C LEU A 38 4.91 -15.21 -31.61
N SER A 39 5.87 -14.52 -31.03
CA SER A 39 7.25 -14.43 -31.52
C SER A 39 8.20 -14.07 -30.38
N THR A 40 9.48 -14.34 -30.58
CA THR A 40 10.56 -13.89 -29.72
C THR A 40 11.26 -12.68 -30.32
N LEU A 41 11.80 -11.81 -29.48
CA LEU A 41 12.67 -10.70 -29.90
C LEU A 41 14.12 -11.19 -29.97
N SER A 42 14.91 -10.63 -30.88
CA SER A 42 16.36 -10.81 -30.83
C SER A 42 16.94 -10.12 -29.59
N HIS A 43 18.10 -10.58 -29.13
CA HIS A 43 18.83 -10.00 -28.01
C HIS A 43 19.05 -8.49 -28.20
N ASP A 44 19.51 -8.04 -29.38
CA ASP A 44 19.73 -6.62 -29.68
C ASP A 44 18.44 -5.79 -29.53
N LYS A 45 17.28 -6.33 -29.94
CA LYS A 45 16.00 -5.64 -29.79
C LYS A 45 15.54 -5.61 -28.33
N LEU A 46 15.80 -6.67 -27.58
CA LEU A 46 15.49 -6.72 -26.14
C LEU A 46 16.36 -5.71 -25.37
N ALA A 47 17.65 -5.64 -25.69
CA ALA A 47 18.57 -4.66 -25.10
C ALA A 47 18.11 -3.22 -25.31
N ILE A 48 17.69 -2.87 -26.54
CA ILE A 48 17.14 -1.55 -26.84
C ILE A 48 15.87 -1.26 -26.04
N ILE A 49 14.97 -2.24 -25.95
CA ILE A 49 13.74 -2.10 -25.17
C ILE A 49 14.04 -1.93 -23.68
N ALA A 50 14.97 -2.71 -23.13
CA ALA A 50 15.42 -2.60 -21.75
C ALA A 50 15.97 -1.21 -21.44
N GLU A 51 16.77 -0.65 -22.38
CA GLU A 51 17.30 0.70 -22.27
C GLU A 51 16.19 1.75 -22.28
N VAL A 52 15.26 1.66 -23.23
CA VAL A 52 14.12 2.59 -23.34
C VAL A 52 13.22 2.55 -22.11
N LEU A 53 13.01 1.36 -21.53
CA LEU A 53 12.16 1.18 -20.36
C LEU A 53 12.88 1.48 -19.04
N GLY A 54 14.23 1.58 -19.05
CA GLY A 54 15.02 1.81 -17.84
C GLY A 54 15.11 0.59 -16.93
N TYR A 55 14.93 -0.63 -17.45
CA TYR A 55 15.09 -1.87 -16.71
C TYR A 55 16.36 -2.63 -17.15
N PRO A 56 16.94 -3.48 -16.28
CA PRO A 56 17.98 -4.41 -16.71
C PRO A 56 17.38 -5.51 -17.62
N GLU A 57 18.18 -6.02 -18.55
CA GLU A 57 17.74 -7.07 -19.49
C GLU A 57 17.32 -8.35 -18.75
N ASP A 58 18.01 -8.70 -17.67
CA ASP A 58 17.75 -9.89 -16.85
C ASP A 58 16.32 -9.93 -16.30
N LEU A 59 15.67 -8.78 -16.11
CA LEU A 59 14.26 -8.72 -15.71
C LEU A 59 13.36 -9.54 -16.66
N PHE A 60 13.64 -9.46 -17.96
CA PHE A 60 12.82 -10.11 -18.98
C PHE A 60 13.01 -11.63 -19.07
N ASP A 61 13.98 -12.17 -18.37
CA ASP A 61 14.24 -13.62 -18.30
C ASP A 61 13.74 -14.25 -17.00
N TRP A 62 13.14 -13.49 -16.11
CA TRP A 62 12.55 -14.06 -14.91
C TRP A 62 11.45 -15.07 -15.25
N PRO A 63 11.48 -16.25 -14.62
CA PRO A 63 10.48 -17.29 -14.83
C PRO A 63 9.16 -17.00 -14.11
N ASP A 64 9.16 -16.00 -13.22
CA ASP A 64 8.06 -15.71 -12.33
C ASP A 64 6.82 -15.23 -13.09
N GLU A 65 5.66 -15.76 -12.73
CA GLU A 65 4.38 -15.23 -13.20
C GLU A 65 3.92 -14.12 -12.26
N PRO A 66 3.55 -12.95 -12.81
CA PRO A 66 3.07 -11.83 -12.00
C PRO A 66 1.78 -12.15 -11.24
N VAL A 67 1.73 -11.74 -10.00
CA VAL A 67 0.54 -11.87 -9.15
C VAL A 67 -0.46 -10.78 -9.51
N GLY A 68 -1.72 -11.13 -9.67
CA GLY A 68 -2.79 -10.14 -9.81
C GLY A 68 -3.09 -9.43 -8.49
N LEU A 69 -3.73 -8.26 -8.56
CA LEU A 69 -4.03 -7.43 -7.39
C LEU A 69 -5.14 -8.01 -6.48
N GLY A 70 -5.74 -9.14 -6.85
CA GLY A 70 -6.78 -9.75 -6.03
C GLY A 70 -8.02 -8.86 -5.80
N PRO A 71 -8.73 -9.07 -4.68
CA PRO A 71 -9.95 -8.31 -4.33
C PRO A 71 -9.73 -6.79 -4.27
N SER A 72 -8.62 -6.33 -3.69
CA SER A 72 -8.33 -4.89 -3.57
C SER A 72 -8.26 -4.19 -4.94
N GLY A 73 -7.70 -4.84 -5.95
CA GLY A 73 -7.70 -4.32 -7.32
C GLY A 73 -9.11 -4.10 -7.88
N PHE A 74 -10.09 -4.91 -7.46
CA PHE A 74 -11.48 -4.74 -7.85
C PHE A 74 -12.10 -3.46 -7.26
N TYR A 75 -11.91 -3.21 -5.97
CA TYR A 75 -12.43 -2.02 -5.30
C TYR A 75 -11.87 -0.74 -5.92
N HIS A 76 -10.56 -0.68 -6.14
CA HIS A 76 -9.92 0.48 -6.72
C HIS A 76 -10.35 0.76 -8.16
N ARG A 77 -10.57 -0.27 -8.99
CA ARG A 77 -11.11 -0.10 -10.35
C ARG A 77 -12.51 0.51 -10.33
N LYS A 78 -13.36 0.07 -9.38
CA LYS A 78 -14.75 0.55 -9.27
C LYS A 78 -14.82 2.00 -8.79
N GLN A 79 -13.93 2.42 -7.88
CA GLN A 79 -14.04 3.71 -7.19
C GLN A 79 -13.14 4.83 -7.75
N SER A 80 -11.97 4.52 -8.30
CA SER A 80 -10.96 5.53 -8.61
C SER A 80 -11.37 6.53 -9.69
N GLY A 81 -12.27 6.16 -10.61
CA GLY A 81 -12.60 7.00 -11.77
C GLY A 81 -11.36 7.41 -12.57
N LEU A 82 -10.32 6.56 -12.57
CA LEU A 82 -9.08 6.77 -13.32
C LEU A 82 -9.26 6.35 -14.79
N GLY A 83 -8.51 7.01 -15.67
CA GLY A 83 -8.41 6.56 -17.05
C GLY A 83 -7.71 5.20 -17.14
N LYS A 84 -8.08 4.40 -18.14
CA LYS A 84 -7.56 3.03 -18.37
C LYS A 84 -6.03 2.97 -18.33
N THR A 85 -5.35 3.92 -18.97
CA THR A 85 -3.86 3.95 -19.03
C THR A 85 -3.23 4.15 -17.66
N SER A 86 -3.77 5.07 -16.85
CA SER A 86 -3.26 5.31 -15.48
C SER A 86 -3.48 4.09 -14.59
N LEU A 87 -4.62 3.43 -14.72
CA LEU A 87 -4.93 2.23 -13.96
C LEU A 87 -3.97 1.08 -14.32
N LEU A 88 -3.79 0.80 -15.62
CA LEU A 88 -2.85 -0.22 -16.09
C LEU A 88 -1.41 0.05 -15.63
N ARG A 89 -1.00 1.31 -15.61
CA ARG A 89 0.32 1.69 -15.12
C ARG A 89 0.49 1.38 -13.65
N ILE A 90 -0.45 1.78 -12.81
CA ILE A 90 -0.42 1.49 -11.36
C ILE A 90 -0.44 -0.02 -11.11
N GLU A 91 -1.31 -0.76 -11.80
CA GLU A 91 -1.39 -2.21 -11.68
C GLU A 91 -0.08 -2.90 -12.07
N ALA A 92 0.57 -2.44 -13.14
CA ALA A 92 1.84 -2.99 -13.59
C ALA A 92 2.99 -2.67 -12.61
N ASP A 93 3.05 -1.45 -12.09
CA ASP A 93 4.06 -1.05 -11.11
C ASP A 93 3.92 -1.88 -9.83
N ILE A 94 2.70 -2.06 -9.33
CA ILE A 94 2.42 -2.89 -8.15
C ILE A 94 2.76 -4.37 -8.41
N ALA A 95 2.42 -4.90 -9.59
CA ALA A 95 2.77 -6.28 -9.92
C ALA A 95 4.30 -6.51 -9.91
N LEU A 96 5.07 -5.57 -10.44
CA LEU A 96 6.54 -5.61 -10.38
C LEU A 96 7.05 -5.49 -8.93
N LEU A 97 6.49 -4.60 -8.12
CA LEU A 97 6.83 -4.47 -6.71
C LEU A 97 6.57 -5.78 -5.93
N LEU A 98 5.44 -6.43 -6.15
CA LEU A 98 5.14 -7.73 -5.51
C LEU A 98 6.15 -8.80 -5.88
N MET A 99 6.60 -8.82 -7.14
CA MET A 99 7.66 -9.73 -7.58
C MET A 99 9.00 -9.41 -6.90
N GLN A 100 9.34 -8.14 -6.76
CA GLN A 100 10.55 -7.69 -6.05
C GLN A 100 10.55 -8.13 -4.58
N VAL A 101 9.43 -7.88 -3.87
CA VAL A 101 9.26 -8.32 -2.48
C VAL A 101 9.42 -9.84 -2.37
N ARG A 102 8.76 -10.61 -3.24
CA ARG A 102 8.84 -12.07 -3.25
C ARG A 102 10.27 -12.59 -3.48
N ARG A 103 11.03 -11.94 -4.35
CA ARG A 103 12.43 -12.34 -4.63
C ARG A 103 13.36 -12.04 -3.45
N LEU A 104 13.12 -10.94 -2.74
CA LEU A 104 13.83 -10.65 -1.49
C LEU A 104 13.43 -11.62 -0.37
N GLU A 105 12.16 -11.99 -0.28
CA GLU A 105 11.64 -12.94 0.71
C GLU A 105 12.22 -14.35 0.51
N ALA A 106 12.53 -14.76 -0.72
CA ALA A 106 12.90 -16.14 -1.06
C ALA A 106 14.14 -16.70 -0.31
N SER A 107 14.99 -15.83 0.22
CA SER A 107 16.20 -16.21 0.97
C SER A 107 16.24 -15.62 2.38
N VAL A 108 15.10 -15.16 2.90
CA VAL A 108 14.98 -14.61 4.26
C VAL A 108 13.89 -15.37 4.99
N ASP A 109 14.21 -15.86 6.18
CA ASP A 109 13.22 -16.47 7.06
C ASP A 109 12.57 -15.39 7.91
N ILE A 110 11.26 -15.18 7.72
CA ILE A 110 10.47 -14.20 8.45
C ILE A 110 9.50 -14.96 9.35
N ASP A 111 9.77 -14.97 10.64
CA ASP A 111 8.90 -15.55 11.67
C ASP A 111 8.20 -14.43 12.46
N PRO A 112 7.04 -13.96 12.00
CA PRO A 112 6.34 -12.86 12.65
C PRO A 112 5.76 -13.33 14.00
N PRO A 113 5.89 -12.53 15.09
CA PRO A 113 5.39 -12.90 16.40
C PRO A 113 3.86 -13.01 16.48
N PHE A 114 3.16 -12.48 15.51
CA PHE A 114 1.71 -12.60 15.39
C PHE A 114 1.34 -13.14 14.00
N ARG A 115 0.12 -13.66 13.90
CA ARG A 115 -0.45 -14.09 12.62
C ARG A 115 -1.51 -13.12 12.15
N LEU A 116 -1.60 -12.93 10.84
CA LEU A 116 -2.69 -12.20 10.22
C LEU A 116 -3.90 -13.14 10.12
N PRO A 117 -4.97 -12.92 10.90
CA PRO A 117 -6.15 -13.78 10.85
C PRO A 117 -6.94 -13.55 9.55
N ILE A 118 -7.75 -14.54 9.21
CA ILE A 118 -8.82 -14.43 8.22
C ILE A 118 -10.11 -14.60 9.00
N LEU A 119 -10.98 -13.60 8.93
CA LEU A 119 -12.26 -13.56 9.61
C LEU A 119 -13.36 -13.35 8.56
N ASP A 120 -14.32 -14.27 8.53
CA ASP A 120 -15.43 -14.18 7.57
C ASP A 120 -16.35 -13.01 7.94
N ILE A 121 -16.60 -12.13 6.97
CA ILE A 121 -17.50 -10.99 7.15
C ILE A 121 -18.98 -11.44 7.32
N GLU A 122 -19.33 -12.64 6.87
CA GLU A 122 -20.66 -13.19 7.09
C GLU A 122 -20.87 -13.64 8.56
N GLU A 123 -19.79 -13.94 9.28
CA GLU A 123 -19.80 -14.38 10.68
C GLU A 123 -19.47 -13.26 11.67
N HIS A 124 -18.82 -12.20 11.23
CA HIS A 124 -18.27 -11.15 12.09
C HIS A 124 -18.54 -9.74 11.57
N GLU A 125 -19.13 -8.90 12.42
CA GLU A 125 -19.16 -7.47 12.13
C GLU A 125 -17.74 -6.87 12.11
N PRO A 126 -17.48 -5.84 11.27
CA PRO A 126 -16.14 -5.23 11.16
C PRO A 126 -15.53 -4.77 12.48
N GLU A 127 -16.36 -4.25 13.39
CA GLU A 127 -15.93 -3.83 14.73
C GLU A 127 -15.49 -5.01 15.57
N GLU A 128 -16.19 -6.13 15.48
CA GLU A 128 -15.83 -7.37 16.17
C GLU A 128 -14.54 -7.95 15.62
N ALA A 129 -14.38 -7.96 14.30
CA ALA A 129 -13.15 -8.38 13.63
C ALA A 129 -11.95 -7.53 14.09
N ALA A 130 -12.10 -6.21 14.13
CA ALA A 130 -11.08 -5.30 14.63
C ALA A 130 -10.70 -5.58 16.10
N ALA A 131 -11.69 -5.81 16.95
CA ALA A 131 -11.47 -6.16 18.37
C ALA A 131 -10.72 -7.48 18.52
N LYS A 132 -11.08 -8.52 17.73
CA LYS A 132 -10.41 -9.82 17.72
C LYS A 132 -8.96 -9.70 17.29
N VAL A 133 -8.67 -8.91 16.22
CA VAL A 133 -7.28 -8.68 15.78
C VAL A 133 -6.49 -7.95 16.86
N ARG A 134 -7.02 -6.87 17.45
CA ARG A 134 -6.35 -6.19 18.57
C ARG A 134 -6.01 -7.13 19.72
N ALA A 135 -6.96 -7.99 20.11
CA ALA A 135 -6.75 -8.96 21.18
C ALA A 135 -5.68 -9.99 20.83
N SER A 136 -5.72 -10.56 19.62
CA SER A 136 -4.75 -11.57 19.16
C SER A 136 -3.35 -11.00 19.03
N TRP A 137 -3.20 -9.72 18.73
CA TRP A 137 -1.93 -9.02 18.64
C TRP A 137 -1.50 -8.37 19.96
N LEU A 138 -2.22 -8.62 21.05
CA LEU A 138 -1.95 -8.09 22.40
C LEU A 138 -1.84 -6.55 22.41
N ILE A 139 -2.66 -5.88 21.61
CA ILE A 139 -2.70 -4.42 21.58
C ILE A 139 -3.50 -3.94 22.79
N PRO A 140 -2.91 -3.15 23.68
CA PRO A 140 -3.59 -2.71 24.90
C PRO A 140 -4.73 -1.75 24.59
N ASP A 141 -5.60 -1.53 25.60
CA ASP A 141 -6.65 -0.51 25.53
C ASP A 141 -6.04 0.89 25.33
N GLY A 142 -6.68 1.68 24.49
CA GLY A 142 -6.21 3.03 24.15
C GLY A 142 -5.61 3.14 22.74
N PRO A 143 -4.85 4.21 22.49
CA PRO A 143 -4.24 4.48 21.19
C PRO A 143 -3.21 3.41 20.80
N VAL A 144 -3.18 3.04 19.54
CA VAL A 144 -2.10 2.20 19.00
C VAL A 144 -0.82 3.05 18.90
N PRO A 145 0.28 2.65 19.56
CA PRO A 145 1.51 3.45 19.54
C PRO A 145 2.08 3.67 18.14
N ASP A 146 2.20 2.59 17.37
CA ASP A 146 2.73 2.54 16.00
C ASP A 146 1.91 1.49 15.21
N VAL A 147 1.11 1.96 14.25
CA VAL A 147 0.20 1.11 13.47
C VAL A 147 0.98 0.28 12.45
N ILE A 148 1.95 0.91 11.76
CA ILE A 148 2.78 0.21 10.78
C ILE A 148 3.53 -0.93 11.46
N ARG A 149 4.16 -0.66 12.60
CA ARG A 149 4.87 -1.68 13.37
C ARG A 149 3.93 -2.81 13.83
N ALA A 150 2.70 -2.48 14.25
CA ALA A 150 1.74 -3.49 14.69
C ALA A 150 1.37 -4.44 13.53
N VAL A 151 1.15 -3.90 12.34
CA VAL A 151 0.81 -4.64 11.13
C VAL A 151 1.99 -5.49 10.65
N GLU A 152 3.19 -4.93 10.64
CA GLU A 152 4.41 -5.64 10.24
C GLU A 152 4.74 -6.80 11.18
N ARG A 153 4.45 -6.68 12.48
CA ARG A 153 4.61 -7.79 13.43
C ARG A 153 3.69 -8.98 13.16
N ALA A 154 2.69 -8.82 12.30
CA ALA A 154 1.86 -9.92 11.81
C ALA A 154 2.29 -10.43 10.42
N GLY A 155 3.50 -10.07 9.96
CA GLY A 155 4.07 -10.51 8.70
C GLY A 155 3.51 -9.80 7.47
N VAL A 156 2.93 -8.61 7.62
CA VAL A 156 2.45 -7.82 6.48
C VAL A 156 3.52 -6.80 6.11
N VAL A 157 4.02 -6.86 4.90
CA VAL A 157 4.98 -5.87 4.38
C VAL A 157 4.26 -4.56 4.06
N VAL A 158 4.73 -3.45 4.59
CA VAL A 158 4.19 -2.12 4.27
C VAL A 158 5.19 -1.38 3.39
N VAL A 159 4.72 -0.84 2.26
CA VAL A 159 5.57 -0.11 1.30
C VAL A 159 4.91 1.21 0.92
N ARG A 160 5.70 2.27 0.76
CA ARG A 160 5.23 3.52 0.17
C ARG A 160 5.57 3.58 -1.30
N ARG A 161 4.60 3.98 -2.12
CA ARG A 161 4.77 4.14 -3.56
C ARG A 161 4.03 5.40 -4.03
N ASP A 162 4.65 6.20 -4.86
CA ASP A 162 3.95 7.29 -5.53
C ASP A 162 3.05 6.73 -6.64
N MET A 163 1.75 6.82 -6.44
CA MET A 163 0.75 6.37 -7.43
C MET A 163 0.39 7.46 -8.45
N GLU A 164 1.06 8.63 -8.36
CA GLU A 164 0.83 9.81 -9.21
C GLU A 164 -0.63 10.27 -9.28
N THR A 165 -1.43 9.87 -8.32
CA THR A 165 -2.83 10.27 -8.19
C THR A 165 -3.25 10.27 -6.73
N PRO A 166 -3.95 11.31 -6.26
CA PRO A 166 -4.49 11.32 -4.89
C PRO A 166 -5.77 10.47 -4.74
N LYS A 167 -6.28 9.87 -5.84
CA LYS A 167 -7.52 9.10 -5.83
C LYS A 167 -7.40 7.73 -5.19
N ILE A 168 -6.20 7.20 -5.13
CA ILE A 168 -5.89 5.94 -4.46
C ILE A 168 -5.02 6.28 -3.26
N SER A 169 -5.47 5.95 -2.05
CA SER A 169 -4.71 6.19 -0.82
C SER A 169 -3.83 5.00 -0.44
N GLY A 170 -4.29 3.78 -0.70
CA GLY A 170 -3.57 2.55 -0.45
C GLY A 170 -4.14 1.40 -1.26
N LEU A 171 -3.46 0.28 -1.21
CA LEU A 171 -3.83 -1.00 -1.80
C LEU A 171 -3.28 -2.11 -0.92
N SER A 172 -4.00 -3.20 -0.81
CA SER A 172 -3.50 -4.39 -0.13
C SER A 172 -3.60 -5.61 -1.04
N VAL A 173 -2.60 -6.47 -0.98
CA VAL A 173 -2.55 -7.70 -1.76
C VAL A 173 -2.13 -8.85 -0.86
N ARG A 174 -2.86 -9.96 -0.93
CA ARG A 174 -2.48 -11.23 -0.33
C ARG A 174 -2.10 -12.20 -1.46
N PRO A 175 -0.81 -12.34 -1.79
CA PRO A 175 -0.40 -13.30 -2.79
C PRO A 175 -0.65 -14.73 -2.31
N PRO A 176 -0.91 -15.70 -3.22
CA PRO A 176 -1.13 -17.10 -2.84
C PRO A 176 0.07 -17.71 -2.11
N ASN A 177 1.28 -17.31 -2.51
CA ASN A 177 2.54 -17.69 -1.90
C ASN A 177 3.37 -16.45 -1.66
N GLY A 178 3.69 -16.16 -0.41
CA GLY A 178 4.46 -14.97 -0.01
C GLY A 178 3.72 -14.09 1.00
N LEU A 179 4.42 -13.08 1.47
CA LEU A 179 3.90 -12.17 2.49
C LEU A 179 2.78 -11.28 1.92
N PRO A 180 1.74 -11.00 2.70
CA PRO A 180 0.79 -9.95 2.39
C PRO A 180 1.50 -8.59 2.32
N VAL A 181 1.07 -7.74 1.39
CA VAL A 181 1.65 -6.42 1.17
C VAL A 181 0.58 -5.35 1.24
N ILE A 182 0.83 -4.28 1.98
CA ILE A 182 0.07 -3.03 1.96
C ILE A 182 0.92 -1.97 1.27
N ILE A 183 0.41 -1.39 0.20
CA ILE A 183 1.06 -0.32 -0.55
C ILE A 183 0.34 0.99 -0.23
N LEU A 184 1.06 1.95 0.31
CA LEU A 184 0.55 3.27 0.68
C LEU A 184 0.97 4.31 -0.35
N ASN A 185 0.04 5.15 -0.76
CA ASN A 185 0.39 6.29 -1.60
C ASN A 185 1.20 7.31 -0.79
N THR A 186 2.17 7.95 -1.43
CA THR A 186 2.96 9.02 -0.82
C THR A 186 2.15 10.30 -0.64
N GLY A 187 2.64 11.21 0.21
CA GLY A 187 2.05 12.54 0.39
C GLY A 187 0.82 12.60 1.29
N MET A 188 0.46 11.52 1.99
CA MET A 188 -0.58 11.55 3.01
C MET A 188 -0.05 12.13 4.33
N SER A 189 -0.94 12.77 5.11
CA SER A 189 -0.60 13.11 6.48
C SER A 189 -0.47 11.86 7.36
N PRO A 190 0.38 11.86 8.40
CA PRO A 190 0.57 10.72 9.28
C PRO A 190 -0.72 10.14 9.87
N ALA A 191 -1.64 10.99 10.30
CA ALA A 191 -2.92 10.53 10.83
C ALA A 191 -3.79 9.84 9.77
N ARG A 192 -3.74 10.31 8.51
CA ARG A 192 -4.44 9.67 7.39
C ARG A 192 -3.77 8.36 6.99
N GLU A 193 -2.45 8.33 6.95
CA GLU A 193 -1.69 7.11 6.65
C GLU A 193 -2.04 5.98 7.62
N ARG A 194 -2.07 6.26 8.92
CA ARG A 194 -2.49 5.29 9.96
C ARG A 194 -3.87 4.70 9.69
N PHE A 195 -4.84 5.55 9.32
CA PHE A 195 -6.18 5.08 8.96
C PHE A 195 -6.15 4.21 7.71
N THR A 196 -5.42 4.62 6.68
CA THR A 196 -5.30 3.87 5.42
C THR A 196 -4.66 2.50 5.63
N VAL A 197 -3.58 2.40 6.42
CA VAL A 197 -2.97 1.10 6.77
C VAL A 197 -3.99 0.15 7.38
N LEU A 198 -4.83 0.64 8.28
CA LEU A 198 -5.84 -0.20 8.95
C LEU A 198 -7.07 -0.47 8.08
N HIS A 199 -7.39 0.41 7.14
CA HIS A 199 -8.39 0.16 6.11
C HIS A 199 -7.94 -1.01 5.21
N GLU A 200 -6.69 -0.96 4.73
CA GLU A 200 -6.10 -2.03 3.93
C GLU A 200 -5.93 -3.34 4.73
N LEU A 201 -5.59 -3.23 6.02
CA LEU A 201 -5.62 -4.39 6.92
C LEU A 201 -7.02 -4.99 7.01
N GLY A 202 -8.06 -4.18 7.08
CA GLY A 202 -9.46 -4.64 7.06
C GLY A 202 -9.77 -5.49 5.83
N HIS A 203 -9.30 -5.05 4.65
CA HIS A 203 -9.43 -5.85 3.43
C HIS A 203 -8.66 -7.17 3.51
N LEU A 204 -7.44 -7.17 4.04
CA LEU A 204 -6.65 -8.41 4.21
C LEU A 204 -7.28 -9.40 5.20
N VAL A 205 -7.96 -8.89 6.21
CA VAL A 205 -8.57 -9.71 7.28
C VAL A 205 -9.92 -10.27 6.85
N MET A 206 -10.78 -9.45 6.21
CA MET A 206 -12.21 -9.77 6.03
C MET A 206 -12.59 -10.10 4.57
N HIS A 207 -11.85 -9.58 3.59
CA HIS A 207 -12.30 -9.58 2.19
C HIS A 207 -11.44 -10.46 1.30
N LEU A 208 -11.48 -11.78 1.50
CA LEU A 208 -10.86 -12.73 0.55
C LEU A 208 -11.60 -12.74 -0.79
N ILE A 209 -12.90 -12.44 -0.77
CA ILE A 209 -13.75 -12.27 -1.94
C ILE A 209 -14.30 -10.85 -1.92
N PRO A 210 -14.36 -10.15 -3.07
CA PRO A 210 -14.95 -8.82 -3.14
C PRO A 210 -16.41 -8.80 -2.69
N SER A 211 -16.78 -7.83 -1.84
CA SER A 211 -18.17 -7.54 -1.47
C SER A 211 -18.57 -6.14 -1.94
N ASP A 212 -19.87 -5.89 -2.10
CA ASP A 212 -20.35 -4.55 -2.50
C ASP A 212 -20.17 -3.50 -1.37
N ASP A 213 -20.15 -3.94 -0.13
CA ASP A 213 -19.99 -3.12 1.06
C ASP A 213 -18.55 -3.05 1.59
N GLY A 214 -17.60 -3.74 0.97
CA GLY A 214 -16.25 -3.96 1.48
C GLY A 214 -15.50 -2.69 1.89
N GLU A 215 -15.66 -1.59 1.15
CA GLU A 215 -15.04 -0.31 1.51
C GLU A 215 -15.60 0.26 2.81
N ARG A 216 -16.92 0.17 2.99
CA ARG A 216 -17.59 0.62 4.21
C ARG A 216 -17.20 -0.24 5.40
N GLU A 217 -17.06 -1.52 5.18
CA GLU A 217 -16.63 -2.51 6.18
C GLU A 217 -15.18 -2.28 6.60
N ALA A 218 -14.28 -2.05 5.64
CA ALA A 218 -12.89 -1.69 5.91
C ALA A 218 -12.76 -0.36 6.67
N ASP A 219 -13.58 0.65 6.34
CA ASP A 219 -13.65 1.91 7.09
C ASP A 219 -14.10 1.70 8.55
N ARG A 220 -15.10 0.83 8.77
CA ARG A 220 -15.60 0.48 10.12
C ARG A 220 -14.54 -0.26 10.91
N PHE A 221 -13.87 -1.23 10.31
CA PHE A 221 -12.75 -1.96 10.90
C PHE A 221 -11.62 -1.00 11.32
N ALA A 222 -11.16 -0.14 10.40
CA ALA A 222 -10.09 0.82 10.67
C ALA A 222 -10.44 1.78 11.82
N ALA A 223 -11.67 2.31 11.82
CA ALA A 223 -12.13 3.21 12.86
C ALA A 223 -12.17 2.54 14.25
N GLU A 224 -12.68 1.31 14.34
CA GLU A 224 -12.72 0.55 15.58
C GLU A 224 -11.33 0.14 16.05
N PHE A 225 -10.47 -0.27 15.12
CA PHE A 225 -9.09 -0.63 15.45
C PHE A 225 -8.32 0.56 16.04
N LEU A 226 -8.44 1.76 15.45
CA LEU A 226 -7.79 2.97 15.96
C LEU A 226 -8.40 3.46 17.26
N MET A 227 -9.73 3.47 17.34
CA MET A 227 -10.51 4.15 18.36
C MET A 227 -11.67 3.27 18.81
N PRO A 228 -11.42 2.22 19.63
CA PRO A 228 -12.47 1.33 20.08
C PRO A 228 -13.67 2.09 20.66
N ALA A 229 -14.87 1.81 20.11
CA ALA A 229 -16.09 2.55 20.42
C ALA A 229 -16.36 2.61 21.94
N ARG A 230 -16.12 1.51 22.66
CA ARG A 230 -16.25 1.45 24.12
C ARG A 230 -15.38 2.44 24.88
N LEU A 231 -14.21 2.79 24.31
CA LEU A 231 -13.23 3.68 24.93
C LEU A 231 -13.43 5.15 24.52
N ILE A 232 -13.72 5.41 23.23
CA ILE A 232 -13.81 6.78 22.73
C ILE A 232 -15.19 7.42 22.97
N SER A 233 -16.28 6.63 23.02
CA SER A 233 -17.66 7.14 23.11
C SER A 233 -17.89 8.21 24.20
N PRO A 234 -17.38 8.07 25.44
CA PRO A 234 -17.61 9.08 26.48
C PRO A 234 -17.03 10.44 26.11
N TYR A 235 -15.97 10.47 25.32
CA TYR A 235 -15.25 11.69 24.93
C TYR A 235 -15.86 12.39 23.70
N LEU A 236 -16.80 11.73 23.00
CA LEU A 236 -17.44 12.26 21.79
C LEU A 236 -18.68 13.10 22.09
N VAL A 237 -19.19 13.05 23.33
CA VAL A 237 -20.34 13.87 23.75
C VAL A 237 -19.93 15.34 23.75
N GLY A 238 -20.75 16.20 23.12
CA GLY A 238 -20.47 17.64 22.99
C GLY A 238 -19.27 17.96 22.07
N LEU A 239 -18.96 17.09 21.12
CA LEU A 239 -17.84 17.26 20.20
C LEU A 239 -17.88 18.61 19.48
N ASN A 240 -16.76 19.31 19.49
CA ASN A 240 -16.47 20.52 18.73
C ASN A 240 -15.07 20.43 18.11
N ILE A 241 -14.67 21.44 17.33
CA ILE A 241 -13.35 21.43 16.64
C ILE A 241 -12.20 21.35 17.64
N GLN A 242 -12.23 22.12 18.71
CA GLN A 242 -11.16 22.12 19.72
C GLN A 242 -11.02 20.74 20.38
N ARG A 243 -12.14 20.11 20.74
CA ARG A 243 -12.13 18.76 21.32
C ARG A 243 -11.69 17.71 20.31
N ALA A 244 -12.03 17.88 19.02
CA ALA A 244 -11.54 16.99 17.96
C ALA A 244 -10.01 17.07 17.82
N VAL A 245 -9.39 18.25 17.96
CA VAL A 245 -7.92 18.41 18.00
C VAL A 245 -7.32 17.67 19.19
N GLN A 246 -7.90 17.81 20.40
CA GLN A 246 -7.41 17.10 21.59
C GLN A 246 -7.51 15.58 21.44
N LEU A 247 -8.62 15.09 20.90
CA LEU A 247 -8.81 13.67 20.63
C LEU A 247 -7.84 13.16 19.56
N LYS A 248 -7.55 13.97 18.52
CA LYS A 248 -6.52 13.64 17.52
C LYS A 248 -5.15 13.46 18.17
N GLN A 249 -4.74 14.35 19.06
CA GLN A 249 -3.47 14.22 19.76
C GLN A 249 -3.37 12.92 20.57
N TYR A 250 -4.46 12.56 21.25
CA TYR A 250 -4.49 11.34 22.07
C TYR A 250 -4.58 10.08 21.22
N TRP A 251 -5.59 9.99 20.32
CA TRP A 251 -5.87 8.78 19.54
C TRP A 251 -4.97 8.63 18.32
N LYS A 252 -4.22 9.67 17.96
CA LYS A 252 -3.39 9.71 16.74
C LYS A 252 -4.20 9.38 15.47
N ALA A 253 -5.45 9.79 15.43
CA ALA A 253 -6.38 9.63 14.32
C ALA A 253 -6.79 10.99 13.78
N SER A 254 -7.12 11.11 12.50
CA SER A 254 -7.52 12.39 11.91
C SER A 254 -8.80 12.94 12.54
N MET A 255 -8.92 14.26 12.61
CA MET A 255 -10.16 14.93 13.05
C MET A 255 -11.35 14.46 12.22
N ALA A 256 -11.16 14.29 10.91
CA ALA A 256 -12.19 13.77 10.02
C ALA A 256 -12.67 12.36 10.45
N ALA A 257 -11.76 11.46 10.81
CA ALA A 257 -12.10 10.12 11.30
C ALA A 257 -12.84 10.18 12.65
N ILE A 258 -12.40 11.05 13.57
CA ILE A 258 -13.05 11.25 14.88
C ILE A 258 -14.47 11.77 14.71
N ILE A 259 -14.68 12.79 13.87
CA ILE A 259 -16.01 13.37 13.61
C ILE A 259 -16.93 12.33 12.93
N ARG A 260 -16.41 11.54 11.98
CA ARG A 260 -17.17 10.46 11.34
C ARG A 260 -17.55 9.38 12.35
N THR A 261 -16.63 9.00 13.24
CA THR A 261 -16.88 8.03 14.31
C THR A 261 -17.96 8.55 15.29
N ALA A 262 -17.89 9.83 15.68
CA ALA A 262 -18.91 10.43 16.54
C ALA A 262 -20.31 10.39 15.91
N HIS A 263 -20.41 10.65 14.62
CA HIS A 263 -21.67 10.58 13.88
C HIS A 263 -22.17 9.12 13.79
N ARG A 264 -21.32 8.18 13.40
CA ARG A 264 -21.63 6.74 13.29
C ARG A 264 -22.13 6.16 14.63
N LEU A 265 -21.54 6.59 15.74
CA LEU A 265 -21.93 6.15 17.10
C LEU A 265 -23.13 6.94 17.68
N GLY A 266 -23.79 7.82 16.89
CA GLY A 266 -24.93 8.60 17.34
C GLY A 266 -24.62 9.62 18.45
N LYS A 267 -23.35 10.02 18.60
CA LYS A 267 -22.92 11.01 19.61
C LYS A 267 -23.11 12.45 19.11
N ILE A 268 -23.24 12.63 17.82
CA ILE A 268 -23.63 13.86 17.14
C ILE A 268 -24.67 13.53 16.06
N ASP A 269 -25.61 14.44 15.83
CA ASP A 269 -26.62 14.32 14.79
C ASP A 269 -26.09 14.83 13.42
N ASP A 270 -26.89 14.65 12.37
CA ASP A 270 -26.57 15.07 11.01
C ASP A 270 -26.28 16.58 10.91
N ARG A 271 -27.03 17.40 11.66
CA ARG A 271 -26.84 18.85 11.67
C ARG A 271 -25.48 19.23 12.24
N LYS A 272 -25.12 18.63 13.36
CA LYS A 272 -23.82 18.83 14.01
C LYS A 272 -22.69 18.31 13.16
N TYR A 273 -22.84 17.12 12.55
CA TYR A 273 -21.87 16.55 11.62
C TYR A 273 -21.58 17.52 10.46
N LYS A 274 -22.64 18.00 9.76
CA LYS A 274 -22.50 18.97 8.67
C LYS A 274 -21.83 20.27 9.13
N SER A 275 -22.22 20.78 10.30
CA SER A 275 -21.62 22.00 10.89
C SER A 275 -20.11 21.81 11.13
N LEU A 276 -19.68 20.69 11.69
CA LEU A 276 -18.26 20.40 11.92
C LEU A 276 -17.50 20.28 10.59
N GLN A 277 -18.08 19.64 9.56
CA GLN A 277 -17.48 19.55 8.23
C GLN A 277 -17.28 20.94 7.59
N VAL A 278 -18.23 21.86 7.76
CA VAL A 278 -18.11 23.25 7.26
C VAL A 278 -17.00 23.98 8.02
N GLN A 279 -16.95 23.86 9.35
CA GLN A 279 -15.90 24.46 10.17
C GLN A 279 -14.50 23.94 9.80
N MET A 280 -14.35 22.62 9.60
CA MET A 280 -13.11 21.99 9.10
C MET A 280 -12.67 22.62 7.77
N SER A 281 -13.62 22.84 6.86
CA SER A 281 -13.34 23.46 5.56
C SER A 281 -12.91 24.91 5.69
N GLN A 282 -13.61 25.71 6.50
CA GLN A 282 -13.32 27.14 6.73
C GLN A 282 -11.95 27.37 7.39
N LEU A 283 -11.54 26.46 8.28
CA LEU A 283 -10.24 26.49 8.95
C LEU A 283 -9.09 25.89 8.10
N GLY A 284 -9.37 25.40 6.90
CA GLY A 284 -8.36 24.75 6.06
C GLY A 284 -8.01 23.33 6.50
N TYR A 285 -8.62 22.82 7.55
CA TYR A 285 -8.30 21.53 8.17
C TYR A 285 -8.66 20.29 7.31
N ARG A 286 -9.32 20.49 6.17
CA ARG A 286 -9.48 19.41 5.20
C ARG A 286 -8.17 19.04 4.49
N ARG A 287 -7.20 19.95 4.46
CA ARG A 287 -5.89 19.74 3.82
C ARG A 287 -4.79 19.58 4.84
N ASP A 288 -4.81 20.43 5.86
CA ASP A 288 -3.77 20.53 6.85
C ASP A 288 -4.39 20.61 8.25
N GLU A 289 -4.57 19.45 8.86
CA GLU A 289 -5.11 19.35 10.21
C GLU A 289 -4.01 19.72 11.23
N PRO A 290 -4.35 20.43 12.31
CA PRO A 290 -3.37 20.69 13.37
C PRO A 290 -2.99 19.41 14.12
N ALA A 291 -1.84 19.47 14.83
CA ALA A 291 -1.39 18.43 15.76
C ALA A 291 -1.24 17.03 15.12
N GLU A 292 -0.55 16.96 13.98
CA GLU A 292 -0.22 15.68 13.36
C GLU A 292 0.61 14.79 14.29
N PRO A 293 0.31 13.49 14.38
CA PRO A 293 1.14 12.54 15.07
C PRO A 293 2.50 12.39 14.35
N PRO A 294 3.53 11.87 15.04
CA PRO A 294 4.77 11.51 14.37
C PRO A 294 4.53 10.53 13.22
N ALA A 295 5.28 10.68 12.13
CA ALA A 295 5.27 9.73 11.02
C ALA A 295 5.82 8.37 11.50
N GLU A 296 5.18 7.29 11.08
CA GLU A 296 5.64 5.92 11.30
C GLU A 296 6.44 5.44 10.08
N SER A 297 7.32 4.47 10.24
CA SER A 297 8.19 4.00 9.16
C SER A 297 8.10 2.50 8.98
N PRO A 298 7.85 2.00 7.75
CA PRO A 298 7.99 0.59 7.42
C PRO A 298 9.40 0.08 7.70
N ARG A 299 9.51 -1.18 8.13
CA ARG A 299 10.79 -1.78 8.52
C ARG A 299 11.07 -3.12 7.85
N ILE A 300 10.06 -3.95 7.58
CA ILE A 300 10.31 -5.31 7.05
C ILE A 300 11.15 -5.24 5.77
N LEU A 301 10.75 -4.44 4.79
CA LEU A 301 11.47 -4.39 3.51
C LEU A 301 12.89 -3.82 3.65
N PRO A 302 13.16 -2.73 4.38
CA PRO A 302 14.51 -2.31 4.72
C PRO A 302 15.31 -3.38 5.47
N GLU A 303 14.72 -4.05 6.47
CA GLU A 303 15.37 -5.11 7.24
C GLU A 303 15.73 -6.31 6.35
N MET A 304 14.87 -6.71 5.39
CA MET A 304 15.18 -7.74 4.40
C MET A 304 16.41 -7.38 3.55
N ILE A 305 16.48 -6.13 3.08
CA ILE A 305 17.60 -5.63 2.29
C ILE A 305 18.89 -5.61 3.12
N ASP A 306 18.81 -5.17 4.37
CA ASP A 306 19.96 -5.13 5.26
C ASP A 306 20.47 -6.55 5.61
N LEU A 307 19.57 -7.54 5.75
CA LEU A 307 19.94 -8.96 5.90
C LEU A 307 20.70 -9.47 4.66
N HIS A 308 20.23 -9.15 3.47
CA HIS A 308 20.95 -9.53 2.24
C HIS A 308 22.34 -8.90 2.16
N ARG A 309 22.49 -7.65 2.59
CA ARG A 309 23.79 -6.96 2.63
C ARG A 309 24.73 -7.55 3.68
N GLY A 310 24.19 -7.76 4.91
CA GLY A 310 24.97 -8.19 6.06
C GLY A 310 25.27 -9.69 6.03
N ASP A 311 24.24 -10.51 6.06
CA ASP A 311 24.37 -11.96 6.28
C ASP A 311 24.70 -12.72 4.99
N HIS A 312 24.13 -12.27 3.86
CA HIS A 312 24.38 -12.88 2.55
C HIS A 312 25.52 -12.22 1.76
N GLY A 313 26.01 -11.06 2.20
CA GLY A 313 27.13 -10.35 1.56
C GLY A 313 26.84 -9.74 0.20
N TYR A 314 25.56 -9.51 -0.15
CA TYR A 314 25.17 -8.90 -1.41
C TYR A 314 25.61 -7.44 -1.50
N SER A 315 26.23 -7.06 -2.60
CA SER A 315 26.42 -5.67 -2.99
C SER A 315 25.11 -5.02 -3.47
N ASP A 316 25.05 -3.69 -3.48
CA ASP A 316 23.92 -2.96 -4.07
C ASP A 316 23.67 -3.34 -5.55
N THR A 317 24.72 -3.68 -6.30
CA THR A 317 24.59 -4.09 -7.70
C THR A 317 23.91 -5.45 -7.83
N GLU A 318 24.28 -6.41 -6.97
CA GLU A 318 23.64 -7.73 -6.94
C GLU A 318 22.20 -7.62 -6.47
N LEU A 319 21.91 -6.81 -5.43
CA LEU A 319 20.55 -6.55 -4.97
C LEU A 319 19.70 -5.88 -6.05
N ALA A 320 20.24 -4.92 -6.78
CA ALA A 320 19.56 -4.30 -7.90
C ALA A 320 19.16 -5.36 -8.96
N SER A 321 20.04 -6.31 -9.27
CA SER A 321 19.73 -7.43 -10.16
C SER A 321 18.67 -8.35 -9.60
N VAL A 322 18.74 -8.68 -8.28
CA VAL A 322 17.73 -9.51 -7.59
C VAL A 322 16.33 -8.90 -7.72
N VAL A 323 16.19 -7.60 -7.56
CA VAL A 323 14.89 -6.91 -7.64
C VAL A 323 14.56 -6.39 -9.06
N GLY A 324 15.41 -6.65 -10.06
CA GLY A 324 15.18 -6.26 -11.45
C GLY A 324 15.14 -4.76 -11.66
N LEU A 325 15.96 -4.01 -10.94
CA LEU A 325 16.13 -2.56 -11.08
C LEU A 325 17.54 -2.23 -11.53
N ARG A 326 17.71 -1.08 -12.18
CA ARG A 326 19.04 -0.51 -12.38
C ARG A 326 19.59 0.04 -11.07
N LEU A 327 20.90 -0.01 -10.87
CA LEU A 327 21.55 0.43 -9.64
C LEU A 327 21.14 1.85 -9.17
N PRO A 328 21.01 2.87 -10.04
CA PRO A 328 20.52 4.19 -9.61
C PRO A 328 19.07 4.16 -9.07
N GLU A 329 18.15 3.41 -9.72
CA GLU A 329 16.77 3.26 -9.27
C GLU A 329 16.70 2.47 -7.97
N PHE A 330 17.45 1.37 -7.86
CA PHE A 330 17.58 0.61 -6.61
C PHE A 330 18.04 1.51 -5.46
N ARG A 331 19.06 2.33 -5.66
CA ARG A 331 19.55 3.26 -4.62
C ARG A 331 18.56 4.36 -4.28
N ALA A 332 17.78 4.81 -5.24
CA ALA A 332 16.74 5.81 -5.00
C ALA A 332 15.57 5.22 -4.18
N GLU A 333 15.24 3.96 -4.42
CA GLU A 333 14.11 3.30 -3.80
C GLU A 333 14.47 2.61 -2.49
N PHE A 334 15.59 1.89 -2.44
CA PHE A 334 16.01 1.03 -1.34
C PHE A 334 17.36 1.43 -0.71
N GLY A 335 18.01 2.46 -1.24
CA GLY A 335 19.24 2.99 -0.65
C GLY A 335 18.93 3.48 0.76
N THR A 336 19.71 3.03 1.75
CA THR A 336 19.68 3.64 3.07
C THR A 336 19.85 5.14 2.90
N ALA A 337 18.91 5.94 3.38
CA ALA A 337 19.19 7.32 3.71
C ALA A 337 20.42 7.25 4.65
N ARG A 338 21.62 7.47 4.10
CA ARG A 338 22.86 7.47 4.86
C ARG A 338 22.65 8.44 6.00
N GLY A 339 22.70 7.89 7.18
CA GLY A 339 22.34 8.42 8.45
C GLY A 339 22.53 9.91 8.59
N LEU A 340 21.60 10.52 9.25
CA LEU A 340 21.86 11.63 10.13
C LEU A 340 23.09 11.25 10.95
N ARG A 341 24.27 11.77 10.56
CA ARG A 341 25.42 11.78 11.44
C ARG A 341 25.04 12.71 12.58
N ALA A 342 24.93 12.14 13.78
CA ALA A 342 24.97 12.96 14.98
C ALA A 342 26.22 13.83 14.89
N VAL A 343 26.02 15.14 14.95
CA VAL A 343 27.08 16.14 15.16
C VAL A 343 27.39 16.21 16.65
#